data_fdaf6f827d86ad59e6deda4832b5d7d0
#
_entry.id   fdaf6f827d86ad59e6deda4832b5d7d0
#
_cell.length_a   1.000
_cell.length_b   1.000
_cell.length_c   1.000
_cell.angle_alpha   90.00
_cell.angle_beta   90.00
_cell.angle_gamma   90.00
#
_symmetry.space_group_name_H-M   'P 1'
#
loop_
_entity.id
_entity.type
_entity.pdbx_description
1 polymer ?
#
loop_
_entity_poly.entity_id
_entity_poly.type
_entity_poly.pdbx_seq_one_letter_code
_entity_poly.pdbx_strand_id
1 'polypeptide(L)'
;MARTVERAPGRVRGRNELSQYARLRDEWWRPDGVFASLTWLAEARARLVPPASRPGAVLVDLGCGGGLLAPYLAGRGYRHVGVDAVHPSLTVAAGHGVTGVAGDAYRVPLATGCADVVVAGELLEHVADPARVIAEAARLLRPGGLLVGDTINATVLARLVLVTLGERVPAVVLRPHRPGDRLRLRPVIAPGIHDPDLFVPPGRLRAAGRACGLDIRVRGLRPSLPDLVRYLATGYGRVAMRAGGSSALLYQFRGRRRDLPTTDRGRADHRVREAT
;
A
#
# COMPACT_ATOMS: atom_id res chain seq x y z
N MET A 1 0.73 -30.40 10.66
CA MET A 1 1.70 -30.91 9.68
C MET A 1 1.58 -30.09 8.40
N ALA A 2 2.46 -29.11 8.19
CA ALA A 2 2.49 -28.29 6.98
C ALA A 2 3.27 -29.06 5.90
N ARG A 3 2.65 -29.35 4.77
CA ARG A 3 3.32 -29.94 3.60
C ARG A 3 4.23 -28.88 2.98
N THR A 4 5.52 -29.05 3.14
CA THR A 4 6.56 -28.36 2.38
C THR A 4 6.45 -28.82 0.93
N VAL A 5 6.03 -27.95 0.01
CA VAL A 5 6.07 -28.23 -1.43
C VAL A 5 7.52 -28.03 -1.87
N GLU A 6 8.22 -29.13 -2.06
CA GLU A 6 9.55 -29.19 -2.65
C GLU A 6 9.46 -28.69 -4.11
N ARG A 7 10.10 -27.59 -4.42
CA ARG A 7 10.15 -27.03 -5.78
C ARG A 7 11.34 -27.63 -6.53
N ALA A 8 11.05 -28.19 -7.69
CA ALA A 8 12.03 -28.74 -8.64
C ALA A 8 13.08 -27.67 -9.08
N PRO A 9 14.35 -28.05 -9.29
CA PRO A 9 15.41 -27.14 -9.75
C PRO A 9 15.19 -26.77 -11.21
N GLY A 10 15.19 -25.47 -11.52
CA GLY A 10 15.15 -24.96 -12.90
C GLY A 10 14.06 -23.94 -13.21
N ARG A 11 13.22 -23.53 -12.27
CA ARG A 11 12.19 -22.50 -12.51
C ARG A 11 12.81 -21.10 -12.57
N VAL A 12 12.56 -20.38 -13.66
CA VAL A 12 12.64 -18.92 -13.75
C VAL A 12 12.09 -18.34 -12.45
N ARG A 13 12.84 -17.43 -11.76
CA ARG A 13 12.40 -16.79 -10.52
C ARG A 13 10.99 -16.28 -10.72
N GLY A 14 10.06 -16.68 -9.87
CA GLY A 14 8.67 -16.24 -9.93
C GLY A 14 8.61 -14.72 -9.75
N ARG A 15 7.59 -14.09 -10.34
CA ARG A 15 7.30 -12.66 -10.11
C ARG A 15 6.65 -12.50 -8.75
N ASN A 16 6.75 -11.29 -8.16
CA ASN A 16 6.09 -10.94 -6.90
C ASN A 16 6.49 -11.83 -5.69
N GLU A 17 7.78 -12.11 -5.54
CA GLU A 17 8.28 -12.92 -4.43
C GLU A 17 8.64 -12.04 -3.22
N LEU A 18 8.09 -12.35 -2.04
CA LEU A 18 8.37 -11.63 -0.78
C LEU A 18 9.87 -11.59 -0.44
N SER A 19 10.63 -12.65 -0.78
CA SER A 19 12.07 -12.70 -0.60
C SER A 19 12.83 -11.57 -1.31
N GLN A 20 12.25 -10.97 -2.34
CA GLN A 20 12.82 -9.85 -3.09
C GLN A 20 12.94 -8.60 -2.21
N TYR A 21 11.89 -8.31 -1.43
CA TYR A 21 11.89 -7.16 -0.50
C TYR A 21 12.94 -7.31 0.60
N ALA A 22 13.15 -8.54 1.11
CA ALA A 22 14.19 -8.80 2.08
C ALA A 22 15.60 -8.54 1.50
N ARG A 23 15.86 -8.94 0.24
CA ARG A 23 17.14 -8.67 -0.45
C ARG A 23 17.38 -7.20 -0.76
N LEU A 24 16.29 -6.43 -0.97
CA LEU A 24 16.32 -5.01 -1.33
C LEU A 24 16.13 -4.09 -0.12
N ARG A 25 16.26 -4.61 1.11
CA ARG A 25 16.00 -3.82 2.34
C ARG A 25 16.78 -2.49 2.40
N ASP A 26 17.99 -2.43 1.88
CA ASP A 26 18.86 -1.25 1.91
C ASP A 26 18.49 -0.22 0.82
N GLU A 27 17.55 -0.57 -0.07
CA GLU A 27 17.05 0.31 -1.14
C GLU A 27 15.85 1.17 -0.70
N TRP A 28 15.18 0.86 0.44
CA TRP A 28 13.94 1.52 0.85
C TRP A 28 14.04 3.05 0.91
N TRP A 29 15.09 3.57 1.51
CA TRP A 29 15.23 5.00 1.74
C TRP A 29 16.24 5.68 0.81
N ARG A 30 16.70 4.98 -0.19
CA ARG A 30 17.62 5.56 -1.18
C ARG A 30 16.84 6.44 -2.16
N PRO A 31 17.19 7.74 -2.28
CA PRO A 31 16.48 8.63 -3.18
C PRO A 31 16.66 8.28 -4.67
N ASP A 32 17.73 7.54 -4.98
CA ASP A 32 18.05 6.99 -6.29
C ASP A 32 17.84 5.47 -6.37
N GLY A 33 17.21 4.86 -5.36
CA GLY A 33 16.96 3.43 -5.27
C GLY A 33 15.77 2.97 -6.10
N VAL A 34 15.62 1.64 -6.21
CA VAL A 34 14.51 1.01 -6.95
C VAL A 34 13.14 1.25 -6.30
N PHE A 35 13.12 1.73 -5.05
CA PHE A 35 11.90 2.10 -4.32
C PHE A 35 11.66 3.61 -4.24
N ALA A 36 12.45 4.44 -4.97
CA ALA A 36 12.28 5.90 -4.95
C ALA A 36 10.87 6.35 -5.35
N SER A 37 10.24 5.67 -6.32
CA SER A 37 8.86 5.94 -6.73
C SER A 37 7.83 5.71 -5.63
N LEU A 38 8.06 4.76 -4.72
CA LEU A 38 7.18 4.49 -3.58
C LEU A 38 7.13 5.66 -2.59
N THR A 39 8.22 6.43 -2.48
CA THR A 39 8.25 7.66 -1.67
C THR A 39 7.29 8.71 -2.22
N TRP A 40 7.20 8.86 -3.56
CA TRP A 40 6.29 9.82 -4.20
C TRP A 40 4.82 9.41 -4.00
N LEU A 41 4.56 8.10 -4.06
CA LEU A 41 3.23 7.52 -3.82
C LEU A 41 2.84 7.66 -2.35
N ALA A 42 3.77 7.37 -1.41
CA ALA A 42 3.54 7.55 0.02
C ALA A 42 3.17 8.99 0.38
N GLU A 43 3.86 9.99 -0.21
CA GLU A 43 3.51 11.39 -0.02
C GLU A 43 2.11 11.74 -0.55
N ALA A 44 1.77 11.26 -1.75
CA ALA A 44 0.45 11.50 -2.33
C ALA A 44 -0.65 10.82 -1.50
N ARG A 45 -0.41 9.61 -1.00
CA ARG A 45 -1.28 8.85 -0.12
C ARG A 45 -1.50 9.55 1.21
N ALA A 46 -0.45 10.09 1.80
CA ALA A 46 -0.55 10.83 3.05
C ALA A 46 -1.54 12.01 2.97
N ARG A 47 -1.72 12.65 1.80
CA ARG A 47 -2.71 13.72 1.62
C ARG A 47 -4.15 13.26 1.79
N LEU A 48 -4.44 11.97 1.70
CA LEU A 48 -5.76 11.40 1.95
C LEU A 48 -6.03 11.17 3.45
N VAL A 49 -4.99 11.16 4.28
CA VAL A 49 -5.07 10.95 5.73
C VAL A 49 -5.27 12.30 6.41
N PRO A 50 -6.41 12.56 7.06
CA PRO A 50 -6.62 13.79 7.84
C PRO A 50 -5.73 13.79 9.09
N PRO A 51 -5.56 14.92 9.78
CA PRO A 51 -5.06 14.93 11.14
C PRO A 51 -5.92 14.05 12.06
N ALA A 52 -5.33 13.50 13.11
CA ALA A 52 -6.05 12.68 14.08
C ALA A 52 -7.14 13.49 14.76
N SER A 53 -8.33 12.91 14.91
CA SER A 53 -9.50 13.57 15.51
C SER A 53 -9.55 13.43 17.03
N ARG A 54 -8.63 12.65 17.62
CA ARG A 54 -8.57 12.40 19.07
C ARG A 54 -7.15 12.01 19.51
N PRO A 55 -6.77 12.24 20.77
CA PRO A 55 -5.55 11.70 21.34
C PRO A 55 -5.54 10.17 21.25
N GLY A 56 -4.35 9.58 21.01
CA GLY A 56 -4.17 8.13 20.90
C GLY A 56 -4.80 7.49 19.69
N ALA A 57 -5.18 8.25 18.66
CA ALA A 57 -5.66 7.72 17.39
C ALA A 57 -4.63 6.77 16.76
N VAL A 58 -5.10 5.67 16.21
CA VAL A 58 -4.25 4.62 15.63
C VAL A 58 -4.41 4.62 14.10
N LEU A 59 -3.27 4.66 13.41
CA LEU A 59 -3.20 4.39 11.98
C LEU A 59 -2.48 3.05 11.79
N VAL A 60 -3.14 2.11 11.10
CA VAL A 60 -2.56 0.83 10.72
C VAL A 60 -2.18 0.88 9.24
N ASP A 61 -0.90 0.65 8.93
CA ASP A 61 -0.35 0.65 7.57
C ASP A 61 -0.07 -0.80 7.15
N LEU A 62 -0.93 -1.36 6.30
CA LEU A 62 -0.84 -2.72 5.79
C LEU A 62 0.15 -2.80 4.63
N GLY A 63 1.12 -3.70 4.73
CA GLY A 63 2.24 -3.77 3.79
C GLY A 63 3.12 -2.53 3.91
N CYS A 64 3.48 -2.13 5.14
CA CYS A 64 4.19 -0.87 5.38
C CYS A 64 5.61 -0.82 4.80
N GLY A 65 6.17 -1.96 4.38
CA GLY A 65 7.53 -2.06 3.87
C GLY A 65 8.54 -1.42 4.81
N GLY A 66 9.43 -0.59 4.27
CA GLY A 66 10.43 0.17 5.04
C GLY A 66 9.89 1.43 5.72
N GLY A 67 8.56 1.62 5.83
CA GLY A 67 7.95 2.73 6.57
C GLY A 67 7.94 4.07 5.83
N LEU A 68 7.95 4.09 4.51
CA LEU A 68 8.04 5.31 3.69
C LEU A 68 6.93 6.33 3.92
N LEU A 69 5.81 5.91 4.52
CA LEU A 69 4.70 6.80 4.86
C LEU A 69 4.98 7.64 6.12
N ALA A 70 5.84 7.17 7.02
CA ALA A 70 6.07 7.75 8.35
C ALA A 70 6.39 9.26 8.35
N PRO A 71 7.33 9.79 7.55
CA PRO A 71 7.66 11.22 7.58
C PRO A 71 6.50 12.12 7.19
N TYR A 72 5.58 11.62 6.36
CA TYR A 72 4.41 12.37 5.90
C TYR A 72 3.24 12.34 6.89
N LEU A 73 3.32 11.47 7.92
CA LEU A 73 2.37 11.38 9.03
C LEU A 73 2.87 12.12 10.28
N ALA A 74 4.14 12.53 10.30
CA ALA A 74 4.72 13.27 11.41
C ALA A 74 3.87 14.50 11.75
N GLY A 75 3.58 14.71 13.05
CA GLY A 75 2.75 15.82 13.54
C GLY A 75 1.24 15.65 13.29
N ARG A 76 0.75 14.55 12.66
CA ARG A 76 -0.68 14.34 12.45
C ARG A 76 -1.41 13.71 13.64
N GLY A 77 -0.70 13.37 14.72
CA GLY A 77 -1.29 12.89 15.99
C GLY A 77 -1.64 11.39 16.01
N TYR A 78 -1.20 10.60 15.04
CA TYR A 78 -1.41 9.15 15.01
C TYR A 78 -0.28 8.39 15.69
N ARG A 79 -0.64 7.30 16.37
CA ARG A 79 0.25 6.19 16.60
C ARG A 79 0.31 5.35 15.32
N HIS A 80 1.45 5.34 14.64
CA HIS A 80 1.67 4.63 13.39
C HIS A 80 2.08 3.19 13.67
N VAL A 81 1.20 2.23 13.35
CA VAL A 81 1.43 0.79 13.43
C VAL A 81 1.58 0.24 12.02
N GLY A 82 2.76 -0.29 11.69
CA GLY A 82 3.03 -0.90 10.39
C GLY A 82 2.94 -2.41 10.46
N VAL A 83 2.18 -3.02 9.57
CA VAL A 83 2.07 -4.49 9.44
C VAL A 83 2.74 -4.92 8.14
N ASP A 84 3.67 -5.87 8.21
CA ASP A 84 4.34 -6.43 7.03
C ASP A 84 4.70 -7.91 7.26
N ALA A 85 4.72 -8.70 6.20
CA ALA A 85 5.14 -10.10 6.24
C ALA A 85 6.67 -10.25 6.15
N VAL A 86 7.39 -9.19 5.75
CA VAL A 86 8.83 -9.19 5.53
C VAL A 86 9.55 -8.54 6.71
N HIS A 87 10.01 -9.34 7.66
CA HIS A 87 10.67 -8.88 8.88
C HIS A 87 11.84 -7.87 8.65
N PRO A 88 12.75 -8.07 7.68
CA PRO A 88 13.79 -7.08 7.37
C PRO A 88 13.25 -5.69 7.01
N SER A 89 12.09 -5.61 6.34
CA SER A 89 11.42 -4.33 6.04
C SER A 89 10.91 -3.65 7.32
N LEU A 90 10.33 -4.42 8.26
CA LEU A 90 9.88 -3.90 9.55
C LEU A 90 11.02 -3.34 10.39
N THR A 91 12.22 -3.96 10.34
CA THR A 91 13.40 -3.44 11.02
C THR A 91 13.78 -2.05 10.48
N VAL A 92 13.69 -1.86 9.16
CA VAL A 92 13.92 -0.54 8.54
C VAL A 92 12.83 0.44 8.98
N ALA A 93 11.56 0.06 8.92
CA ALA A 93 10.43 0.90 9.31
C ALA A 93 10.50 1.37 10.78
N ALA A 94 10.94 0.49 11.68
CA ALA A 94 11.12 0.82 13.10
C ALA A 94 12.15 1.94 13.31
N GLY A 95 13.23 1.97 12.52
CA GLY A 95 14.21 3.07 12.52
C GLY A 95 13.63 4.42 12.10
N HIS A 96 12.42 4.45 11.54
CA HIS A 96 11.70 5.65 11.10
C HIS A 96 10.43 5.93 11.91
N GLY A 97 10.32 5.37 13.13
CA GLY A 97 9.24 5.66 14.08
C GLY A 97 7.94 4.89 13.84
N VAL A 98 7.97 3.81 13.05
CA VAL A 98 6.84 2.91 12.86
C VAL A 98 6.86 1.81 13.93
N THR A 99 5.75 1.56 14.62
CA THR A 99 5.61 0.39 15.48
C THR A 99 5.35 -0.84 14.60
N GLY A 100 6.39 -1.65 14.37
CA GLY A 100 6.31 -2.81 13.48
C GLY A 100 5.58 -4.00 14.09
N VAL A 101 4.70 -4.62 13.32
CA VAL A 101 3.98 -5.86 13.64
C VAL A 101 4.16 -6.83 12.48
N ALA A 102 4.81 -7.97 12.75
CA ALA A 102 4.91 -9.04 11.75
C ALA A 102 3.54 -9.71 11.56
N GLY A 103 3.06 -9.76 10.32
CA GLY A 103 1.75 -10.32 10.05
C GLY A 103 1.40 -10.42 8.57
N ASP A 104 0.43 -11.27 8.30
CA ASP A 104 -0.19 -11.43 6.98
C ASP A 104 -1.36 -10.43 6.84
N ALA A 105 -1.40 -9.70 5.71
CA ALA A 105 -2.46 -8.75 5.41
C ALA A 105 -3.87 -9.39 5.31
N TYR A 106 -3.94 -10.70 5.16
CA TYR A 106 -5.19 -11.45 5.21
C TYR A 106 -5.71 -11.76 6.62
N ARG A 107 -4.81 -11.69 7.62
CA ARG A 107 -5.13 -11.99 9.02
C ARG A 107 -4.16 -11.26 9.95
N VAL A 108 -4.43 -9.99 10.16
CA VAL A 108 -3.59 -9.11 10.96
C VAL A 108 -3.75 -9.41 12.45
N PRO A 109 -2.66 -9.57 13.22
CA PRO A 109 -2.73 -9.88 14.65
C PRO A 109 -3.04 -8.63 15.50
N LEU A 110 -4.09 -7.91 15.14
CA LEU A 110 -4.60 -6.74 15.84
C LEU A 110 -6.10 -6.90 16.10
N ALA A 111 -6.59 -6.27 17.15
CA ALA A 111 -7.99 -6.32 17.56
C ALA A 111 -8.92 -5.69 16.51
N THR A 112 -10.16 -6.20 16.44
CA THR A 112 -11.23 -5.61 15.64
C THR A 112 -11.55 -4.20 16.14
N GLY A 113 -11.71 -3.26 15.20
CA GLY A 113 -12.08 -1.88 15.53
C GLY A 113 -10.99 -1.07 16.22
N CYS A 114 -9.72 -1.49 16.13
CA CYS A 114 -8.60 -0.82 16.80
C CYS A 114 -8.08 0.42 16.04
N ALA A 115 -8.41 0.58 14.76
CA ALA A 115 -7.81 1.60 13.90
C ALA A 115 -8.81 2.73 13.57
N ASP A 116 -8.35 3.97 13.67
CA ASP A 116 -9.04 5.16 13.15
C ASP A 116 -8.84 5.28 11.64
N VAL A 117 -7.66 4.91 11.16
CA VAL A 117 -7.29 4.88 9.74
C VAL A 117 -6.58 3.56 9.45
N VAL A 118 -6.94 2.93 8.33
CA VAL A 118 -6.16 1.84 7.73
C VAL A 118 -5.63 2.33 6.39
N VAL A 119 -4.35 2.09 6.15
CA VAL A 119 -3.68 2.36 4.88
C VAL A 119 -3.36 1.04 4.20
N ALA A 120 -3.60 0.95 2.90
CA ALA A 120 -3.18 -0.15 2.04
C ALA A 120 -2.62 0.45 0.75
N GLY A 121 -1.35 0.77 0.74
CA GLY A 121 -0.69 1.43 -0.37
C GLY A 121 0.29 0.54 -1.08
N GLU A 122 0.15 0.40 -2.41
CA GLU A 122 0.98 -0.48 -3.23
C GLU A 122 1.06 -1.91 -2.62
N LEU A 123 -0.10 -2.39 -2.14
CA LEU A 123 -0.23 -3.71 -1.51
C LEU A 123 -1.14 -4.64 -2.33
N LEU A 124 -2.27 -4.10 -2.85
CA LEU A 124 -3.35 -4.94 -3.39
C LEU A 124 -2.95 -5.67 -4.67
N GLU A 125 -2.01 -5.14 -5.45
CA GLU A 125 -1.41 -5.74 -6.64
C GLU A 125 -0.38 -6.85 -6.33
N HIS A 126 -0.08 -7.05 -5.05
CA HIS A 126 0.87 -8.06 -4.58
C HIS A 126 0.19 -9.26 -3.91
N VAL A 127 -1.13 -9.25 -3.81
CA VAL A 127 -1.90 -10.29 -3.12
C VAL A 127 -2.86 -11.01 -4.07
N ALA A 128 -3.02 -12.30 -3.89
CA ALA A 128 -3.89 -13.13 -4.75
C ALA A 128 -5.38 -12.79 -4.57
N ASP A 129 -5.78 -12.39 -3.36
CA ASP A 129 -7.17 -12.03 -3.05
C ASP A 129 -7.27 -10.66 -2.36
N PRO A 130 -7.31 -9.57 -3.16
CA PRO A 130 -7.44 -8.22 -2.61
C PRO A 130 -8.76 -8.00 -1.85
N ALA A 131 -9.81 -8.79 -2.11
CA ALA A 131 -11.07 -8.66 -1.40
C ALA A 131 -10.95 -9.07 0.07
N ARG A 132 -10.15 -10.09 0.36
CA ARG A 132 -9.85 -10.50 1.74
C ARG A 132 -9.05 -9.44 2.49
N VAL A 133 -8.09 -8.77 1.84
CA VAL A 133 -7.34 -7.66 2.45
C VAL A 133 -8.28 -6.49 2.77
N ILE A 134 -9.21 -6.16 1.87
CA ILE A 134 -10.21 -5.11 2.11
C ILE A 134 -11.17 -5.47 3.25
N ALA A 135 -11.58 -6.74 3.36
CA ALA A 135 -12.40 -7.21 4.48
C ALA A 135 -11.64 -7.14 5.81
N GLU A 136 -10.36 -7.49 5.80
CA GLU A 136 -9.50 -7.38 6.98
C GLU A 136 -9.26 -5.91 7.38
N ALA A 137 -9.03 -5.02 6.41
CA ALA A 137 -8.97 -3.59 6.66
C ALA A 137 -10.28 -3.06 7.27
N ALA A 138 -11.43 -3.51 6.77
CA ALA A 138 -12.72 -3.16 7.35
C ALA A 138 -12.88 -3.69 8.78
N ARG A 139 -12.39 -4.89 9.09
CA ARG A 139 -12.39 -5.45 10.45
C ARG A 139 -11.58 -4.57 11.42
N LEU A 140 -10.39 -4.16 10.98
CA LEU A 140 -9.48 -3.33 11.80
C LEU A 140 -10.03 -1.94 12.08
N LEU A 141 -10.75 -1.34 11.12
CA LEU A 141 -11.32 -0.02 11.29
C LEU A 141 -12.41 0.00 12.37
N ARG A 142 -12.43 1.02 13.21
CA ARG A 142 -13.61 1.34 14.02
C ARG A 142 -14.77 1.84 13.16
N PRO A 143 -16.03 1.84 13.66
CA PRO A 143 -17.13 2.52 12.99
C PRO A 143 -16.76 3.97 12.63
N GLY A 144 -17.11 4.42 11.42
CA GLY A 144 -16.72 5.73 10.90
C GLY A 144 -15.25 5.87 10.50
N GLY A 145 -14.42 4.85 10.73
CA GLY A 145 -12.99 4.84 10.38
C GLY A 145 -12.73 4.94 8.87
N LEU A 146 -11.53 5.32 8.51
CA LEU A 146 -11.14 5.65 7.13
C LEU A 146 -10.15 4.63 6.57
N LEU A 147 -10.47 4.01 5.43
CA LEU A 147 -9.54 3.28 4.58
C LEU A 147 -8.99 4.22 3.51
N VAL A 148 -7.68 4.22 3.29
CA VAL A 148 -7.01 4.90 2.18
C VAL A 148 -5.96 4.00 1.54
N GLY A 149 -5.68 4.21 0.26
CA GLY A 149 -4.61 3.49 -0.43
C GLY A 149 -4.47 3.91 -1.88
N ASP A 150 -3.58 3.22 -2.53
CA ASP A 150 -3.36 3.28 -3.98
C ASP A 150 -2.94 1.90 -4.48
N THR A 151 -3.09 1.67 -5.77
CA THR A 151 -2.72 0.40 -6.42
C THR A 151 -2.71 0.56 -7.95
N ILE A 152 -2.24 -0.46 -8.62
CA ILE A 152 -2.14 -0.54 -10.08
C ILE A 152 -3.46 -1.04 -10.67
N ASN A 153 -3.92 -0.39 -11.75
CA ASN A 153 -5.11 -0.83 -12.47
C ASN A 153 -4.82 -1.98 -13.43
N ALA A 154 -5.74 -2.93 -13.56
CA ALA A 154 -5.66 -4.06 -14.48
C ALA A 154 -5.97 -3.66 -15.94
N THR A 155 -5.12 -2.81 -16.53
CA THR A 155 -5.22 -2.39 -17.93
C THR A 155 -4.02 -2.84 -18.74
N VAL A 156 -4.19 -2.96 -20.05
CA VAL A 156 -3.07 -3.23 -20.99
C VAL A 156 -2.01 -2.13 -20.89
N LEU A 157 -2.44 -0.87 -20.74
CA LEU A 157 -1.52 0.26 -20.60
C LEU A 157 -0.68 0.16 -19.32
N ALA A 158 -1.27 -0.21 -18.19
CA ALA A 158 -0.53 -0.40 -16.94
C ALA A 158 0.49 -1.55 -17.04
N ARG A 159 0.10 -2.68 -17.65
CA ARG A 159 1.01 -3.81 -17.93
C ARG A 159 2.19 -3.37 -18.79
N LEU A 160 1.93 -2.64 -19.88
CA LEU A 160 2.98 -2.15 -20.77
C LEU A 160 3.91 -1.17 -20.08
N VAL A 161 3.36 -0.14 -19.43
CA VAL A 161 4.15 0.95 -18.86
C VAL A 161 4.92 0.50 -17.62
N LEU A 162 4.26 -0.19 -16.67
CA LEU A 162 4.89 -0.49 -15.38
C LEU A 162 5.74 -1.77 -15.43
N VAL A 163 5.27 -2.82 -16.11
CA VAL A 163 5.98 -4.10 -16.16
C VAL A 163 6.98 -4.13 -17.31
N THR A 164 6.53 -3.83 -18.56
CA THR A 164 7.42 -3.98 -19.71
C THR A 164 8.44 -2.85 -19.79
N LEU A 165 8.02 -1.58 -19.61
CA LEU A 165 8.94 -0.45 -19.66
C LEU A 165 9.61 -0.19 -18.32
N GLY A 166 8.85 -0.10 -17.24
CA GLY A 166 9.37 0.28 -15.92
C GLY A 166 10.36 -0.72 -15.33
N GLU A 167 10.13 -2.02 -15.52
CA GLU A 167 11.00 -3.06 -14.98
C GLU A 167 12.13 -3.50 -15.93
N ARG A 168 11.98 -3.33 -17.26
CA ARG A 168 12.94 -3.85 -18.26
C ARG A 168 13.77 -2.77 -18.93
N VAL A 169 13.22 -1.55 -19.07
CA VAL A 169 13.95 -0.46 -19.70
C VAL A 169 14.76 0.29 -18.64
N PRO A 170 16.10 0.22 -18.70
CA PRO A 170 16.91 0.95 -17.74
C PRO A 170 16.78 2.46 -18.01
N ALA A 171 16.40 3.23 -17.01
CA ALA A 171 16.54 4.66 -17.05
C ALA A 171 18.03 5.03 -16.95
N VAL A 172 18.47 5.97 -17.77
CA VAL A 172 19.81 6.52 -17.67
C VAL A 172 19.85 7.42 -16.43
N VAL A 173 20.31 6.87 -15.33
CA VAL A 173 20.59 7.69 -14.15
C VAL A 173 21.95 8.35 -14.36
N LEU A 174 21.93 9.55 -14.92
CA LEU A 174 23.10 10.41 -14.96
C LEU A 174 23.38 10.86 -13.51
N ARG A 175 24.35 10.24 -12.84
CA ARG A 175 24.87 10.82 -11.60
C ARG A 175 25.77 11.99 -11.96
N PRO A 176 25.40 13.24 -11.64
CA PRO A 176 26.39 14.30 -11.57
C PRO A 176 27.16 14.13 -10.25
N HIS A 177 28.50 14.16 -10.33
CA HIS A 177 29.43 14.54 -9.26
C HIS A 177 30.09 13.48 -8.38
N ARG A 178 30.85 12.60 -9.02
CA ARG A 178 32.25 12.38 -8.53
C ARG A 178 33.09 12.09 -9.77
N PRO A 179 34.29 12.67 -9.90
CA PRO A 179 35.24 12.25 -10.95
C PRO A 179 35.45 10.73 -10.84
N GLY A 180 35.12 9.97 -11.89
CA GLY A 180 35.22 8.51 -11.90
C GLY A 180 33.90 7.72 -11.73
N ASP A 181 32.76 8.35 -11.47
CA ASP A 181 31.46 7.67 -11.43
C ASP A 181 31.07 7.18 -12.82
N ARG A 182 30.95 5.84 -12.96
CA ARG A 182 30.43 5.22 -14.19
C ARG A 182 28.95 5.43 -14.31
N LEU A 183 28.50 5.73 -15.52
CA LEU A 183 27.07 5.75 -15.89
C LEU A 183 26.41 4.44 -15.44
N ARG A 184 25.48 4.49 -14.49
CA ARG A 184 24.74 3.31 -14.06
C ARG A 184 23.35 3.33 -14.65
N LEU A 185 23.10 2.37 -15.54
CA LEU A 185 21.75 2.09 -16.05
C LEU A 185 21.01 1.27 -14.97
N ARG A 186 19.89 1.80 -14.45
CA ARG A 186 19.05 1.09 -13.49
C ARG A 186 17.59 1.13 -13.97
N PRO A 187 16.83 0.04 -13.82
CA PRO A 187 15.39 0.09 -14.04
C PRO A 187 14.74 1.04 -13.02
N VAL A 188 13.69 1.71 -13.44
CA VAL A 188 12.90 2.63 -12.58
C VAL A 188 12.15 1.86 -11.51
N ILE A 189 11.77 0.63 -11.81
CA ILE A 189 11.03 -0.29 -10.95
C ILE A 189 11.87 -1.58 -10.83
N ALA A 190 11.92 -2.17 -9.65
CA ALA A 190 12.66 -3.40 -9.43
C ALA A 190 12.14 -4.52 -10.35
N PRO A 191 13.01 -5.19 -11.12
CA PRO A 191 12.58 -6.22 -12.06
C PRO A 191 11.89 -7.41 -11.36
N GLY A 192 10.75 -7.83 -11.90
CA GLY A 192 9.99 -8.98 -11.39
C GLY A 192 9.21 -8.70 -10.10
N ILE A 193 9.10 -7.43 -9.68
CA ILE A 193 8.38 -7.06 -8.46
C ILE A 193 6.85 -7.17 -8.63
N HIS A 194 6.34 -6.96 -9.85
CA HIS A 194 4.92 -7.05 -10.13
C HIS A 194 4.55 -8.30 -10.91
N ASP A 195 3.43 -8.90 -10.53
CA ASP A 195 2.71 -9.88 -11.35
C ASP A 195 1.47 -9.19 -11.94
N PRO A 196 1.42 -8.95 -13.28
CA PRO A 196 0.33 -8.20 -13.88
C PRO A 196 -1.04 -8.90 -13.80
N ASP A 197 -1.09 -10.18 -13.46
CA ASP A 197 -2.35 -10.91 -13.27
C ASP A 197 -2.99 -10.61 -11.93
N LEU A 198 -2.24 -10.00 -11.00
CA LEU A 198 -2.72 -9.55 -9.70
C LEU A 198 -3.22 -8.10 -9.70
N PHE A 199 -3.08 -7.36 -10.79
CA PHE A 199 -3.54 -5.98 -10.86
C PHE A 199 -5.04 -5.85 -10.62
N VAL A 200 -5.46 -4.78 -9.93
CA VAL A 200 -6.80 -4.67 -9.38
C VAL A 200 -7.63 -3.65 -10.14
N PRO A 201 -8.69 -4.06 -10.87
CA PRO A 201 -9.57 -3.09 -11.51
C PRO A 201 -10.44 -2.37 -10.47
N PRO A 202 -10.71 -1.04 -10.64
CA PRO A 202 -11.52 -0.25 -9.69
C PRO A 202 -12.89 -0.84 -9.37
N GLY A 203 -13.51 -1.55 -10.32
CA GLY A 203 -14.78 -2.23 -10.13
C GLY A 203 -14.71 -3.34 -9.07
N ARG A 204 -13.66 -4.17 -9.13
CA ARG A 204 -13.41 -5.25 -8.15
C ARG A 204 -13.18 -4.68 -6.75
N LEU A 205 -12.40 -3.60 -6.65
CA LEU A 205 -12.15 -2.93 -5.38
C LEU A 205 -13.41 -2.36 -4.74
N ARG A 206 -14.26 -1.66 -5.54
CA ARG A 206 -15.54 -1.13 -5.05
C ARG A 206 -16.50 -2.25 -4.63
N ALA A 207 -16.54 -3.37 -5.35
CA ALA A 207 -17.36 -4.52 -4.99
C ALA A 207 -16.91 -5.13 -3.66
N ALA A 208 -15.60 -5.33 -3.46
CA ALA A 208 -15.03 -5.79 -2.21
C ALA A 208 -15.38 -4.86 -1.05
N GLY A 209 -15.25 -3.54 -1.25
CA GLY A 209 -15.63 -2.55 -0.24
C GLY A 209 -17.10 -2.65 0.16
N ARG A 210 -18.02 -2.69 -0.82
CA ARG A 210 -19.46 -2.81 -0.53
C ARG A 210 -19.79 -4.06 0.27
N ALA A 211 -19.12 -5.18 -0.01
CA ALA A 211 -19.34 -6.45 0.68
C ALA A 211 -19.00 -6.39 2.19
N CYS A 212 -18.12 -5.47 2.59
CA CYS A 212 -17.70 -5.31 4.00
C CYS A 212 -18.04 -3.93 4.60
N GLY A 213 -19.03 -3.22 4.02
CA GLY A 213 -19.54 -1.97 4.57
C GLY A 213 -18.66 -0.74 4.36
N LEU A 214 -17.75 -0.79 3.38
CA LEU A 214 -16.92 0.35 2.96
C LEU A 214 -17.47 0.98 1.67
N ASP A 215 -17.74 2.28 1.69
CA ASP A 215 -18.05 3.05 0.48
C ASP A 215 -16.75 3.58 -0.13
N ILE A 216 -16.21 2.84 -1.11
CA ILE A 216 -14.92 3.15 -1.72
C ILE A 216 -15.07 4.05 -2.94
N ARG A 217 -14.44 5.22 -2.90
CA ARG A 217 -14.28 6.15 -4.02
C ARG A 217 -12.86 6.05 -4.57
N VAL A 218 -12.76 6.12 -5.89
CA VAL A 218 -11.51 5.95 -6.63
C VAL A 218 -11.22 7.21 -7.45
N ARG A 219 -9.96 7.63 -7.49
CA ARG A 219 -9.47 8.71 -8.35
C ARG A 219 -8.18 8.27 -9.04
N GLY A 220 -8.01 8.61 -10.31
CA GLY A 220 -6.75 8.39 -11.01
C GLY A 220 -5.57 9.05 -10.29
N LEU A 221 -4.38 8.47 -10.42
CA LEU A 221 -3.14 8.99 -9.88
C LEU A 221 -2.09 8.99 -10.99
N ARG A 222 -1.44 10.14 -11.19
CA ARG A 222 -0.44 10.29 -12.25
C ARG A 222 0.74 11.14 -11.79
N PRO A 223 1.95 10.87 -12.29
CA PRO A 223 3.09 11.74 -12.03
C PRO A 223 2.93 13.08 -12.75
N SER A 224 3.53 14.11 -12.19
CA SER A 224 3.82 15.36 -12.89
C SER A 224 4.81 15.08 -14.02
N LEU A 225 4.42 15.32 -15.27
CA LEU A 225 5.27 15.01 -16.42
C LEU A 225 6.62 15.77 -16.41
N PRO A 226 6.68 17.09 -16.10
CA PRO A 226 7.96 17.79 -16.00
C PRO A 226 8.89 17.18 -14.95
N ASP A 227 8.34 16.81 -13.77
CA ASP A 227 9.13 16.18 -12.71
C ASP A 227 9.62 14.79 -13.11
N LEU A 228 8.76 14.01 -13.77
CA LEU A 228 9.12 12.67 -14.24
C LEU A 228 10.22 12.74 -15.30
N VAL A 229 10.09 13.64 -16.29
CA VAL A 229 11.11 13.84 -17.32
C VAL A 229 12.45 14.25 -16.69
N ARG A 230 12.43 15.21 -15.76
CA ARG A 230 13.63 15.60 -15.01
C ARG A 230 14.23 14.41 -14.25
N TYR A 231 13.42 13.62 -13.55
CA TYR A 231 13.89 12.43 -12.82
C TYR A 231 14.51 11.40 -13.77
N LEU A 232 13.86 11.10 -14.89
CA LEU A 232 14.38 10.16 -15.89
C LEU A 232 15.69 10.65 -16.51
N ALA A 233 15.85 11.96 -16.71
CA ALA A 233 17.06 12.55 -17.28
C ALA A 233 18.23 12.65 -16.28
N THR A 234 17.93 12.88 -14.98
CA THR A 234 18.98 13.18 -13.99
C THR A 234 19.17 12.07 -12.95
N GLY A 235 18.19 11.18 -12.80
CA GLY A 235 18.12 10.20 -11.71
C GLY A 235 17.85 10.81 -10.33
N TYR A 236 17.54 12.11 -10.28
CA TYR A 236 17.35 12.85 -9.05
C TYR A 236 16.06 13.66 -9.03
N GLY A 237 15.61 13.89 -7.82
CA GLY A 237 14.50 14.78 -7.56
C GLY A 237 13.22 14.04 -7.22
N ARG A 238 12.32 14.77 -6.60
CA ARG A 238 10.98 14.30 -6.24
C ARG A 238 10.06 14.46 -7.43
N VAL A 239 9.24 13.45 -7.69
CA VAL A 239 8.17 13.51 -8.68
C VAL A 239 6.85 13.73 -7.97
N ALA A 240 6.21 14.86 -8.19
CA ALA A 240 4.90 15.14 -7.60
C ALA A 240 3.83 14.24 -8.23
N MET A 241 3.13 13.47 -7.40
CA MET A 241 1.97 12.68 -7.81
C MET A 241 0.69 13.51 -7.69
N ARG A 242 -0.11 13.55 -8.74
CA ARG A 242 -1.34 14.34 -8.84
C ARG A 242 -2.56 13.42 -8.92
N ALA A 243 -3.53 13.63 -8.02
CA ALA A 243 -4.81 12.94 -8.06
C ALA A 243 -5.73 13.56 -9.10
N GLY A 244 -6.48 12.74 -9.83
CA GLY A 244 -7.42 13.15 -10.88
C GLY A 244 -7.04 12.61 -12.25
N GLY A 245 -7.91 12.85 -13.24
CA GLY A 245 -7.74 12.33 -14.60
C GLY A 245 -8.00 10.82 -14.70
N SER A 246 -7.33 10.19 -15.69
CA SER A 246 -7.49 8.77 -15.97
C SER A 246 -6.92 7.89 -14.85
N SER A 247 -7.64 6.84 -14.50
CA SER A 247 -7.16 5.75 -13.63
C SER A 247 -6.51 4.60 -14.40
N ALA A 248 -6.11 4.83 -15.66
CA ALA A 248 -5.64 3.75 -16.54
C ALA A 248 -4.33 3.10 -16.08
N LEU A 249 -3.49 3.79 -15.33
CA LEU A 249 -2.23 3.24 -14.77
C LEU A 249 -2.39 2.94 -13.29
N LEU A 250 -2.46 3.98 -12.50
CA LEU A 250 -2.53 3.98 -11.05
C LEU A 250 -3.78 4.70 -10.58
N TYR A 251 -4.28 4.32 -9.44
CA TYR A 251 -5.35 5.06 -8.80
C TYR A 251 -5.24 5.04 -7.29
N GLN A 252 -5.70 6.12 -6.67
CA GLN A 252 -5.92 6.22 -5.24
C GLN A 252 -7.36 5.88 -4.90
N PHE A 253 -7.55 5.36 -3.70
CA PHE A 253 -8.88 5.09 -3.16
C PHE A 253 -8.99 5.55 -1.70
N ARG A 254 -10.21 5.89 -1.32
CA ARG A 254 -10.61 6.14 0.05
C ARG A 254 -12.01 5.61 0.29
N GLY A 255 -12.24 5.04 1.47
CA GLY A 255 -13.55 4.55 1.88
C GLY A 255 -13.77 4.77 3.37
N ARG A 256 -15.00 5.08 3.79
CA ARG A 256 -15.37 5.12 5.21
C ARG A 256 -16.12 3.86 5.57
N ARG A 257 -15.80 3.29 6.72
CA ARG A 257 -16.59 2.22 7.30
C ARG A 257 -17.92 2.80 7.76
N ARG A 258 -19.02 2.23 7.25
CA ARG A 258 -20.36 2.62 7.69
C ARG A 258 -20.55 2.18 9.13
N ASP A 259 -21.28 2.98 9.90
CA ASP A 259 -21.81 2.52 11.17
C ASP A 259 -22.83 1.43 10.84
N LEU A 260 -22.60 0.23 11.33
CA LEU A 260 -23.65 -0.79 11.28
C LEU A 260 -24.80 -0.23 12.14
N PRO A 261 -26.05 -0.24 11.66
CA PRO A 261 -27.17 0.10 12.53
C PRO A 261 -27.07 -0.83 13.75
N THR A 262 -27.03 -0.23 14.93
CA THR A 262 -27.18 -0.97 16.18
C THR A 262 -28.50 -1.72 16.06
N THR A 263 -28.44 -3.02 15.80
CA THR A 263 -29.60 -3.88 15.99
C THR A 263 -29.98 -3.73 17.46
N ASP A 264 -31.11 -3.07 17.67
CA ASP A 264 -31.72 -2.86 19.00
C ASP A 264 -32.05 -4.22 19.61
N ARG A 265 -31.04 -4.86 20.21
CA ARG A 265 -31.21 -6.11 20.99
C ARG A 265 -31.84 -5.85 22.36
N GLY A 266 -32.26 -4.60 22.63
CA GLY A 266 -32.78 -4.17 23.92
C GLY A 266 -34.29 -4.15 24.06
N ARG A 267 -35.08 -4.40 22.98
CA ARG A 267 -36.55 -4.28 23.08
C ARG A 267 -37.32 -5.60 23.21
N ALA A 268 -36.66 -6.75 23.17
CA ALA A 268 -37.36 -8.04 23.26
C ALA A 268 -37.58 -8.55 24.70
N ASP A 269 -36.87 -8.04 25.70
CA ASP A 269 -36.93 -8.62 27.08
C ASP A 269 -37.88 -7.88 28.04
N HIS A 270 -38.54 -6.79 27.64
CA HIS A 270 -39.48 -6.08 28.52
C HIS A 270 -40.98 -6.48 28.34
N ARG A 271 -41.31 -7.28 27.36
CA ARG A 271 -42.71 -7.74 27.14
C ARG A 271 -43.06 -9.09 27.73
N VAL A 272 -42.13 -9.80 28.35
CA VAL A 272 -42.38 -11.12 28.97
C VAL A 272 -42.59 -11.01 30.48
N ARG A 273 -42.42 -9.84 31.13
CA ARG A 273 -42.60 -9.67 32.60
C ARG A 273 -43.89 -8.98 33.02
N GLU A 274 -44.80 -8.67 32.11
CA GLU A 274 -46.14 -8.11 32.47
C GLU A 274 -47.30 -9.07 32.20
N ALA A 275 -47.05 -10.35 32.00
CA ALA A 275 -48.09 -11.37 31.82
C ALA A 275 -47.82 -12.59 32.74
N THR A 276 -47.72 -12.36 34.06
CA THR A 276 -47.90 -13.37 35.13
C THR A 276 -48.35 -12.69 36.39
#